data_140b1bd2e87c6867627844ed79aec8f5
#
_entry.id   140b1bd2e87c6867627844ed79aec8f5
#
_cell.length_a   1.000
_cell.length_b   1.000
_cell.length_c   1.000
_cell.angle_alpha   90.00
_cell.angle_beta   90.00
_cell.angle_gamma   90.00
#
_symmetry.space_group_name_H-M   'P 1'
#
loop_
_entity.id
_entity.type
_entity.pdbx_description
1 polymer ?
#
loop_
_entity_poly.entity_id
_entity_poly.type
_entity_poly.pdbx_seq_one_letter_code
_entity_poly.pdbx_strand_id
1 'polypeptide(L)'
;MSASGRLNLYGVSMRRSFKLSMLCLLAGMASACSTPDKIVATENIPTAGVRFINAVPDTNAMDFRFVDIVENSDHYKIGFRNGPASSGGVTASAQIEYKNTRAGQRHLVIFLNGSTADVASFKMRDTTVTIEAGKLYTAIMYGNARGGRPNFLFFEETIADPGSQVGLRVMNLTGAAIDARAFASTAALPASATWASVAPYSRSSFVTAAPSQIMYNVQPAGGGAVLVPQALALIGVPPTSSAGTATLDIEALPGTTVAGSAVTAIIFPASVTGSNAAQFAAPGMSFMWDRRPPRPAGV
;
A
#
# COMPACT_ATOMS: atom_id res chain seq x y z
N MET A 1 57.54 -87.86 3.35
CA MET A 1 57.08 -87.42 4.68
C MET A 1 56.05 -86.32 4.49
N SER A 2 54.93 -86.57 5.03
CA SER A 2 53.61 -85.88 4.88
C SER A 2 53.66 -84.49 5.47
N ALA A 3 53.05 -83.51 4.80
CA ALA A 3 52.52 -82.27 5.42
C ALA A 3 51.24 -81.87 4.76
N SER A 4 50.20 -82.04 5.56
CA SER A 4 48.78 -81.81 5.31
C SER A 4 48.47 -80.32 5.17
N GLY A 5 47.84 -79.97 4.07
CA GLY A 5 47.30 -78.63 3.88
C GLY A 5 45.90 -78.47 4.55
N ARG A 6 45.78 -77.48 5.42
CA ARG A 6 44.44 -77.08 5.94
C ARG A 6 43.86 -75.96 5.05
N LEU A 7 42.77 -76.24 4.38
CA LEU A 7 42.01 -75.29 3.67
C LEU A 7 41.30 -74.31 4.67
N ASN A 8 41.51 -73.07 4.41
CA ASN A 8 41.01 -71.98 5.23
C ASN A 8 39.51 -71.65 4.87
N LEU A 9 38.62 -72.08 5.71
CA LEU A 9 37.15 -71.93 5.55
C LEU A 9 36.56 -70.56 5.97
N TYR A 10 37.45 -69.56 6.21
CA TYR A 10 36.97 -68.27 6.71
C TYR A 10 36.63 -67.24 5.63
N GLY A 11 36.84 -67.50 4.34
CA GLY A 11 36.69 -66.54 3.26
C GLY A 11 35.24 -66.32 2.77
N VAL A 12 34.30 -67.21 3.09
CA VAL A 12 32.94 -67.19 2.47
C VAL A 12 31.92 -66.46 3.36
N SER A 13 32.13 -66.42 4.66
CA SER A 13 31.18 -65.77 5.60
C SER A 13 31.23 -64.24 5.55
N MET A 14 32.43 -63.67 5.32
CA MET A 14 32.61 -62.22 5.37
C MET A 14 31.99 -61.49 4.15
N ARG A 15 31.94 -62.14 2.98
CA ARG A 15 31.32 -61.54 1.76
C ARG A 15 29.79 -61.51 1.81
N ARG A 16 29.14 -62.44 2.51
CA ARG A 16 27.67 -62.41 2.65
C ARG A 16 27.22 -61.35 3.66
N SER A 17 27.92 -61.17 4.75
CA SER A 17 27.59 -60.14 5.77
C SER A 17 27.78 -58.75 5.22
N PHE A 18 28.82 -58.50 4.39
CA PHE A 18 29.03 -57.19 3.78
C PHE A 18 27.94 -56.82 2.76
N LYS A 19 27.44 -57.79 1.98
CA LYS A 19 26.35 -57.55 1.04
C LYS A 19 25.01 -57.25 1.75
N LEU A 20 24.76 -57.90 2.87
CA LEU A 20 23.54 -57.68 3.65
C LEU A 20 23.60 -56.33 4.37
N SER A 21 24.73 -55.92 4.92
CA SER A 21 24.92 -54.62 5.55
C SER A 21 24.82 -53.49 4.56
N MET A 22 25.34 -53.63 3.33
CA MET A 22 25.24 -52.63 2.28
C MET A 22 23.81 -52.47 1.75
N LEU A 23 23.03 -53.57 1.71
CA LEU A 23 21.63 -53.53 1.31
C LEU A 23 20.75 -52.84 2.36
N CYS A 24 21.03 -53.01 3.64
CA CYS A 24 20.33 -52.31 4.73
C CYS A 24 20.68 -50.81 4.76
N LEU A 25 21.94 -50.43 4.41
CA LEU A 25 22.33 -49.02 4.32
C LEU A 25 21.61 -48.31 3.14
N LEU A 26 21.49 -48.96 1.99
CA LEU A 26 20.78 -48.45 0.83
C LEU A 26 19.29 -48.32 1.06
N ALA A 27 18.65 -49.27 1.78
CA ALA A 27 17.25 -49.19 2.16
C ALA A 27 16.99 -48.05 3.21
N GLY A 28 17.95 -47.78 4.08
CA GLY A 28 17.87 -46.70 5.05
C GLY A 28 17.95 -45.29 4.41
N MET A 29 18.72 -45.14 3.32
CA MET A 29 18.78 -43.86 2.60
C MET A 29 17.57 -43.58 1.71
N ALA A 30 16.86 -44.61 1.27
CA ALA A 30 15.64 -44.43 0.49
C ALA A 30 14.44 -43.98 1.34
N SER A 31 14.46 -44.22 2.65
CA SER A 31 13.39 -43.79 3.56
C SER A 31 13.60 -42.37 4.13
N ALA A 32 14.77 -41.78 3.96
CA ALA A 32 15.08 -40.42 4.41
C ALA A 32 14.59 -39.32 3.45
N CYS A 33 14.15 -39.68 2.23
CA CYS A 33 13.68 -38.75 1.21
C CYS A 33 12.17 -38.69 1.01
N SER A 34 11.36 -39.22 1.91
CA SER A 34 9.91 -39.26 1.75
C SER A 34 9.12 -38.82 2.99
N THR A 35 9.60 -37.85 3.70
CA THR A 35 8.66 -36.94 4.33
C THR A 35 8.31 -35.93 3.26
N PRO A 36 7.10 -35.96 2.64
CA PRO A 36 6.63 -34.75 2.03
C PRO A 36 6.71 -33.72 3.14
N ASP A 37 7.42 -32.64 2.92
CA ASP A 37 7.20 -31.44 3.69
C ASP A 37 5.69 -31.29 3.71
N LYS A 38 5.09 -31.59 4.86
CA LYS A 38 3.73 -31.14 5.08
C LYS A 38 3.87 -29.65 4.94
N ILE A 39 3.53 -29.14 3.75
CA ILE A 39 3.19 -27.75 3.61
C ILE A 39 2.11 -27.60 4.67
N VAL A 40 2.53 -27.13 5.83
CA VAL A 40 1.62 -26.80 6.92
C VAL A 40 0.65 -25.88 6.21
N ALA A 41 -0.60 -26.30 6.11
CA ALA A 41 -1.63 -25.50 5.50
C ALA A 41 -1.47 -24.13 6.13
N THR A 42 -1.07 -23.17 5.34
CA THR A 42 -0.76 -21.81 5.82
C THR A 42 -2.03 -21.37 6.54
N GLU A 43 -1.92 -21.22 7.84
CA GLU A 43 -3.03 -20.76 8.65
C GLU A 43 -3.56 -19.52 7.97
N ASN A 44 -4.83 -19.52 7.64
CA ASN A 44 -5.42 -18.38 6.92
C ASN A 44 -5.45 -17.20 7.87
N ILE A 45 -4.37 -16.42 7.85
CA ILE A 45 -4.19 -15.29 8.74
C ILE A 45 -5.16 -14.19 8.29
N PRO A 46 -6.13 -13.80 9.12
CA PRO A 46 -7.04 -12.73 8.79
C PRO A 46 -6.29 -11.43 8.55
N THR A 47 -6.44 -10.84 7.38
CA THR A 47 -5.75 -9.59 6.98
C THR A 47 -6.72 -8.52 6.57
N ALA A 48 -6.25 -7.28 6.61
CA ALA A 48 -6.92 -6.09 6.14
C ALA A 48 -5.93 -5.20 5.38
N GLY A 49 -6.43 -4.23 4.63
CA GLY A 49 -5.59 -3.23 3.98
C GLY A 49 -5.48 -1.95 4.81
N VAL A 50 -4.28 -1.47 5.04
CA VAL A 50 -4.03 -0.16 5.66
C VAL A 50 -3.15 0.68 4.75
N ARG A 51 -3.53 1.91 4.49
CA ARG A 51 -2.67 2.89 3.81
C ARG A 51 -2.33 4.05 4.74
N PHE A 52 -1.15 4.62 4.51
CA PHE A 52 -0.61 5.67 5.35
C PHE A 52 -0.45 6.95 4.56
N ILE A 53 -0.82 8.08 5.17
CA ILE A 53 -0.73 9.41 4.56
C ILE A 53 0.00 10.35 5.54
N ASN A 54 1.03 11.00 5.04
CA ASN A 54 1.74 12.05 5.78
C ASN A 54 1.36 13.42 5.21
N ALA A 55 0.55 14.17 5.96
CA ALA A 55 0.14 15.54 5.64
C ALA A 55 0.69 16.55 6.66
N VAL A 56 1.82 16.27 7.31
CA VAL A 56 2.48 17.15 8.27
C VAL A 56 3.49 18.03 7.55
N PRO A 57 3.19 19.34 7.35
CA PRO A 57 3.94 20.20 6.44
C PRO A 57 5.30 20.68 6.96
N ASP A 58 5.56 20.55 8.25
CA ASP A 58 6.78 21.04 8.91
C ASP A 58 7.79 19.93 9.24
N THR A 59 7.55 18.72 8.75
CA THR A 59 8.50 17.59 8.75
C THR A 59 8.83 17.18 7.31
N ASN A 60 9.57 16.05 7.16
CA ASN A 60 9.73 15.39 5.87
C ASN A 60 9.06 14.02 5.91
N ALA A 61 9.81 12.99 6.28
CA ALA A 61 9.29 11.62 6.35
C ALA A 61 8.95 11.23 7.79
N MET A 62 7.99 10.33 7.91
CA MET A 62 7.64 9.62 9.14
C MET A 62 7.67 8.13 8.89
N ASP A 63 7.99 7.36 9.93
CA ASP A 63 7.97 5.91 9.91
C ASP A 63 6.74 5.39 10.64
N PHE A 64 5.84 4.75 9.92
CA PHE A 64 4.66 4.09 10.46
C PHE A 64 5.00 2.62 10.72
N ARG A 65 4.82 2.15 11.97
CA ARG A 65 5.18 0.79 12.36
C ARG A 65 4.11 0.15 13.22
N PHE A 66 3.74 -1.08 12.90
CA PHE A 66 3.07 -1.95 13.85
C PHE A 66 4.15 -2.67 14.67
N VAL A 67 4.21 -2.36 15.97
CA VAL A 67 5.31 -2.80 16.84
C VAL A 67 4.98 -4.03 17.70
N ASP A 68 3.73 -4.46 17.70
CA ASP A 68 3.24 -5.65 18.39
C ASP A 68 3.56 -6.95 17.64
N ILE A 69 3.32 -6.95 16.32
CA ILE A 69 3.64 -8.06 15.42
C ILE A 69 4.40 -7.48 14.24
N VAL A 70 5.67 -7.82 14.15
CA VAL A 70 6.53 -7.40 13.03
C VAL A 70 6.37 -8.42 11.91
N GLU A 71 5.58 -8.10 10.89
CA GLU A 71 5.31 -8.97 9.74
C GLU A 71 6.35 -8.80 8.63
N ASN A 72 6.97 -7.63 8.59
CA ASN A 72 8.03 -7.27 7.67
C ASN A 72 9.20 -6.68 8.45
N SER A 73 10.42 -6.93 8.00
CA SER A 73 11.61 -6.25 8.51
C SER A 73 11.58 -4.74 8.25
N ASP A 74 10.75 -4.33 7.30
CA ASP A 74 10.67 -2.95 6.85
C ASP A 74 9.55 -2.19 7.56
N HIS A 75 9.81 -0.91 7.79
CA HIS A 75 8.86 0.07 8.26
C HIS A 75 8.32 0.86 7.06
N TYR A 76 7.15 1.43 7.21
CA TYR A 76 6.53 2.26 6.17
C TYR A 76 7.01 3.69 6.28
N LYS A 77 8.10 4.02 5.58
CA LYS A 77 8.63 5.37 5.49
C LYS A 77 7.80 6.21 4.52
N ILE A 78 7.05 7.15 5.08
CA ILE A 78 6.12 7.98 4.32
C ILE A 78 6.62 9.43 4.34
N GLY A 79 7.05 9.92 3.20
CA GLY A 79 7.41 11.33 3.00
C GLY A 79 6.21 12.27 3.10
N PHE A 80 6.46 13.55 3.31
CA PHE A 80 5.40 14.56 3.23
C PHE A 80 4.72 14.48 1.86
N ARG A 81 3.37 14.48 1.86
CA ARG A 81 2.52 14.24 0.68
C ARG A 81 2.73 12.87 0.03
N ASN A 82 3.26 11.88 0.78
CA ASN A 82 3.67 10.58 0.24
C ASN A 82 4.69 10.66 -0.90
N GLY A 83 5.30 11.82 -1.08
CA GLY A 83 6.40 12.01 -2.02
C GLY A 83 7.67 11.30 -1.56
N PRO A 84 8.59 10.97 -2.48
CA PRO A 84 9.89 10.47 -2.10
C PRO A 84 10.62 11.49 -1.23
N ALA A 85 11.29 11.03 -0.18
CA ALA A 85 12.04 11.89 0.74
C ALA A 85 13.26 12.58 0.08
N SER A 86 13.61 12.22 -1.14
CA SER A 86 14.71 12.77 -1.91
C SER A 86 14.23 13.82 -2.91
N SER A 87 14.88 14.94 -2.85
CA SER A 87 14.83 16.06 -3.76
C SER A 87 14.61 15.69 -5.23
N GLY A 88 13.69 16.35 -5.87
CA GLY A 88 13.69 16.42 -7.30
C GLY A 88 12.61 15.60 -7.98
N GLY A 89 11.46 16.16 -8.03
CA GLY A 89 10.39 15.72 -8.91
C GLY A 89 9.40 14.80 -8.23
N VAL A 90 8.20 15.29 -8.20
CA VAL A 90 7.02 14.44 -7.99
C VAL A 90 6.98 13.50 -9.17
N THR A 91 7.64 12.36 -9.08
CA THR A 91 7.24 11.27 -9.94
C THR A 91 5.84 10.88 -9.50
N ALA A 92 4.89 10.95 -10.41
CA ALA A 92 3.48 10.61 -10.23
C ALA A 92 3.23 9.16 -9.76
N SER A 93 4.26 8.48 -9.32
CA SER A 93 4.30 7.05 -9.01
C SER A 93 4.40 6.71 -7.53
N ALA A 94 4.43 7.67 -6.63
CA ALA A 94 4.24 7.36 -5.21
C ALA A 94 2.74 7.13 -4.96
N GLN A 95 2.24 6.03 -5.46
CA GLN A 95 0.85 5.64 -5.25
C GLN A 95 0.63 5.37 -3.77
N ILE A 96 -0.41 6.00 -3.23
CA ILE A 96 -0.84 5.76 -1.85
C ILE A 96 -1.65 4.46 -1.87
N GLU A 97 -0.94 3.35 -1.66
CA GLU A 97 -1.51 2.01 -1.74
C GLU A 97 -1.85 1.44 -0.37
N TYR A 98 -2.81 0.51 -0.36
CA TYR A 98 -3.06 -0.31 0.82
C TYR A 98 -1.95 -1.35 0.99
N LYS A 99 -1.44 -1.42 2.21
CA LYS A 99 -0.52 -2.47 2.66
C LYS A 99 -1.30 -3.50 3.46
N ASN A 100 -1.09 -4.78 3.17
CA ASN A 100 -1.70 -5.84 3.95
C ASN A 100 -1.11 -5.87 5.37
N THR A 101 -1.98 -5.98 6.35
CA THR A 101 -1.62 -6.17 7.76
C THR A 101 -2.56 -7.16 8.42
N ARG A 102 -2.14 -7.80 9.50
CA ARG A 102 -3.00 -8.69 10.27
C ARG A 102 -4.15 -7.92 10.90
N ALA A 103 -5.32 -8.51 10.85
CA ALA A 103 -6.49 -8.04 11.59
C ALA A 103 -6.31 -8.25 13.11
N GLY A 104 -7.08 -7.51 13.88
CA GLY A 104 -7.04 -7.52 15.34
C GLY A 104 -6.74 -6.15 15.94
N GLN A 105 -6.50 -6.15 17.23
CA GLN A 105 -6.02 -4.95 17.92
C GLN A 105 -4.51 -4.83 17.66
N ARG A 106 -4.08 -3.72 17.08
CA ARG A 106 -2.71 -3.51 16.65
C ARG A 106 -2.10 -2.27 17.30
N HIS A 107 -0.86 -2.40 17.75
CA HIS A 107 -0.10 -1.31 18.34
C HIS A 107 0.66 -0.55 17.25
N LEU A 108 0.15 0.62 16.87
CA LEU A 108 0.74 1.49 15.85
C LEU A 108 1.57 2.59 16.52
N VAL A 109 2.84 2.65 16.17
CA VAL A 109 3.73 3.76 16.56
C VAL A 109 4.23 4.46 15.31
N ILE A 110 4.18 5.79 15.33
CA ILE A 110 4.66 6.63 14.23
C ILE A 110 5.86 7.41 14.75
N PHE A 111 7.01 7.20 14.11
CA PHE A 111 8.27 7.86 14.47
C PHE A 111 8.61 8.96 13.47
N LEU A 112 9.39 9.93 13.92
CA LEU A 112 10.03 10.86 13.01
C LEU A 112 11.17 10.14 12.29
N ASN A 113 11.23 10.22 10.97
CA ASN A 113 12.34 9.68 10.22
C ASN A 113 13.56 10.59 10.31
N GLY A 114 14.69 10.05 10.72
CA GLY A 114 15.95 10.77 10.86
C GLY A 114 17.17 9.86 10.78
N SER A 115 18.33 10.47 10.56
CA SER A 115 19.62 9.75 10.43
C SER A 115 20.32 9.48 11.76
N THR A 116 19.87 10.12 12.85
CA THR A 116 20.40 9.88 14.20
C THR A 116 19.43 9.08 15.04
N ALA A 117 19.93 8.32 15.99
CA ALA A 117 19.11 7.49 16.86
C ALA A 117 18.08 8.33 17.65
N ASP A 118 18.47 9.49 18.13
CA ASP A 118 17.59 10.39 18.89
C ASP A 118 16.38 10.85 18.05
N VAL A 119 16.61 11.22 16.80
CA VAL A 119 15.54 11.62 15.89
C VAL A 119 14.69 10.41 15.48
N ALA A 120 15.31 9.30 15.12
CA ALA A 120 14.60 8.10 14.66
C ALA A 120 13.81 7.40 15.77
N SER A 121 14.11 7.65 17.04
CA SER A 121 13.35 7.12 18.19
C SER A 121 12.26 8.07 18.69
N PHE A 122 12.17 9.28 18.13
CA PHE A 122 11.15 10.27 18.55
C PHE A 122 9.76 9.84 18.09
N LYS A 123 8.91 9.53 19.07
CA LYS A 123 7.54 9.09 18.82
C LYS A 123 6.63 10.28 18.54
N MET A 124 6.15 10.40 17.32
CA MET A 124 5.14 11.38 16.91
C MET A 124 3.76 10.97 17.39
N ARG A 125 3.46 9.68 17.34
CA ARG A 125 2.22 9.06 17.82
C ARG A 125 2.49 7.66 18.33
N ASP A 126 1.81 7.30 19.41
CA ASP A 126 1.81 5.97 20.01
C ASP A 126 0.35 5.65 20.34
N THR A 127 -0.24 4.64 19.67
CA THR A 127 -1.67 4.36 19.77
C THR A 127 -1.99 2.93 19.41
N THR A 128 -3.14 2.46 19.89
CA THR A 128 -3.72 1.18 19.50
C THR A 128 -4.87 1.44 18.52
N VAL A 129 -4.93 0.66 17.44
CA VAL A 129 -6.00 0.67 16.44
C VAL A 129 -6.61 -0.72 16.34
N THR A 130 -7.91 -0.80 16.06
CA THR A 130 -8.60 -2.05 15.80
C THR A 130 -8.81 -2.19 14.30
N ILE A 131 -8.40 -3.32 13.74
CA ILE A 131 -8.42 -3.63 12.32
C ILE A 131 -9.22 -4.91 12.12
N GLU A 132 -10.33 -4.82 11.40
CA GLU A 132 -11.18 -5.97 11.09
C GLU A 132 -10.74 -6.63 9.77
N ALA A 133 -10.81 -7.95 9.71
CA ALA A 133 -10.44 -8.71 8.52
C ALA A 133 -11.29 -8.33 7.30
N GLY A 134 -10.65 -8.23 6.13
CA GLY A 134 -11.29 -7.90 4.86
C GLY A 134 -11.66 -6.41 4.68
N LYS A 135 -11.39 -5.57 5.70
CA LYS A 135 -11.67 -4.13 5.64
C LYS A 135 -10.47 -3.35 5.11
N LEU A 136 -10.74 -2.11 4.71
CA LEU A 136 -9.74 -1.14 4.27
C LEU A 136 -9.72 0.06 5.23
N TYR A 137 -8.53 0.50 5.58
CA TYR A 137 -8.33 1.61 6.51
C TYR A 137 -7.37 2.66 5.95
N THR A 138 -7.58 3.90 6.36
CA THR A 138 -6.68 5.01 6.07
C THR A 138 -6.18 5.62 7.38
N ALA A 139 -4.86 5.71 7.52
CA ALA A 139 -4.14 6.33 8.64
C ALA A 139 -3.49 7.62 8.16
N ILE A 140 -3.82 8.76 8.76
CA ILE A 140 -3.35 10.07 8.35
C ILE A 140 -2.70 10.80 9.52
N MET A 141 -1.46 11.27 9.32
CA MET A 141 -0.86 12.28 10.18
C MET A 141 -1.03 13.65 9.55
N TYR A 142 -1.52 14.64 10.32
CA TYR A 142 -1.79 15.98 9.83
C TYR A 142 -1.58 17.06 10.91
N GLY A 143 -1.58 18.32 10.49
CA GLY A 143 -1.27 19.46 11.37
C GLY A 143 0.24 19.66 11.51
N ASN A 144 0.66 20.51 12.45
CA ASN A 144 2.05 20.91 12.61
C ASN A 144 2.73 20.15 13.76
N ALA A 145 3.95 19.67 13.51
CA ALA A 145 4.75 18.98 14.51
C ALA A 145 5.55 19.96 15.42
N ARG A 146 6.00 21.09 14.89
CA ARG A 146 6.83 22.08 15.64
C ARG A 146 6.08 22.81 16.74
N GLY A 147 4.77 22.97 16.60
CA GLY A 147 3.90 23.60 17.61
C GLY A 147 3.34 22.64 18.64
N GLY A 148 3.71 21.37 18.60
CA GLY A 148 3.16 20.32 19.45
C GLY A 148 3.24 18.96 18.78
N ARG A 149 2.33 18.05 19.16
CA ARG A 149 2.20 16.76 18.46
C ARG A 149 1.20 16.91 17.31
N PRO A 150 1.51 16.43 16.11
CA PRO A 150 0.54 16.42 15.03
C PRO A 150 -0.65 15.52 15.38
N ASN A 151 -1.77 15.79 14.72
CA ASN A 151 -2.99 15.04 14.88
C ASN A 151 -2.94 13.72 14.08
N PHE A 152 -3.79 12.79 14.47
CA PHE A 152 -3.89 11.47 13.83
C PHE A 152 -5.35 11.14 13.56
N LEU A 153 -5.63 10.69 12.33
CA LEU A 153 -6.90 10.10 11.92
C LEU A 153 -6.67 8.64 11.54
N PHE A 154 -7.57 7.79 12.01
CA PHE A 154 -7.66 6.40 11.58
C PHE A 154 -9.12 6.05 11.37
N PHE A 155 -9.47 5.58 10.17
CA PHE A 155 -10.86 5.27 9.87
C PHE A 155 -10.98 4.16 8.83
N GLU A 156 -12.07 3.43 8.91
CA GLU A 156 -12.49 2.47 7.89
C GLU A 156 -12.96 3.20 6.64
N GLU A 157 -12.58 2.67 5.49
CA GLU A 157 -13.03 3.14 4.19
C GLU A 157 -14.26 2.35 3.73
N THR A 158 -15.34 3.07 3.47
CA THR A 158 -16.53 2.53 2.83
C THR A 158 -16.57 3.00 1.38
N ILE A 159 -16.30 2.08 0.46
CA ILE A 159 -16.18 2.40 -0.97
C ILE A 159 -17.26 1.63 -1.71
N ALA A 160 -18.32 2.36 -2.10
CA ALA A 160 -19.40 1.78 -2.90
C ALA A 160 -18.90 1.41 -4.30
N ASP A 161 -19.51 0.39 -4.88
CA ASP A 161 -19.28 0.02 -6.28
C ASP A 161 -19.96 1.06 -7.19
N PRO A 162 -19.19 1.79 -8.03
CA PRO A 162 -19.78 2.75 -8.96
C PRO A 162 -20.39 2.07 -10.22
N GLY A 163 -20.31 0.75 -10.34
CA GLY A 163 -20.85 -0.01 -11.48
C GLY A 163 -20.16 0.34 -12.80
N SER A 164 -20.95 0.77 -13.79
CA SER A 164 -20.47 1.22 -15.10
C SER A 164 -19.86 2.64 -15.09
N GLN A 165 -19.89 3.31 -13.94
CA GLN A 165 -19.34 4.65 -13.74
C GLN A 165 -18.00 4.60 -13.00
N VAL A 166 -17.43 5.75 -12.71
CA VAL A 166 -16.28 5.93 -11.84
C VAL A 166 -16.69 6.71 -10.61
N GLY A 167 -16.19 6.31 -9.44
CA GLY A 167 -16.38 7.03 -8.18
C GLY A 167 -15.32 8.10 -8.02
N LEU A 168 -15.72 9.31 -7.66
CA LEU A 168 -14.83 10.45 -7.47
C LEU A 168 -15.07 11.06 -6.08
N ARG A 169 -14.01 11.43 -5.39
CA ARG A 169 -14.05 12.03 -4.06
C ARG A 169 -12.89 13.01 -3.86
N VAL A 170 -13.05 13.93 -2.92
CA VAL A 170 -11.98 14.82 -2.46
C VAL A 170 -11.71 14.57 -0.98
N MET A 171 -10.44 14.58 -0.59
CA MET A 171 -9.98 14.59 0.79
C MET A 171 -9.20 15.89 1.02
N ASN A 172 -9.71 16.74 1.89
CA ASN A 172 -9.09 18.01 2.25
C ASN A 172 -8.19 17.85 3.48
N LEU A 173 -6.88 17.88 3.29
CA LEU A 173 -5.91 17.84 4.38
C LEU A 173 -5.30 19.21 4.67
N THR A 174 -5.91 20.28 4.15
CA THR A 174 -5.54 21.68 4.49
C THR A 174 -6.25 22.15 5.74
N GLY A 175 -5.76 23.25 6.33
CA GLY A 175 -6.35 23.85 7.52
C GLY A 175 -7.58 24.74 7.27
N ALA A 176 -8.08 24.83 6.03
CA ALA A 176 -9.23 25.63 5.65
C ALA A 176 -10.23 24.86 4.81
N ALA A 177 -11.50 25.28 4.80
CA ALA A 177 -12.50 24.69 3.92
C ALA A 177 -12.22 25.02 2.45
N ILE A 178 -12.54 24.09 1.57
CA ILE A 178 -12.30 24.20 0.13
C ILE A 178 -13.55 23.88 -0.69
N ASP A 179 -13.63 24.49 -1.88
CA ASP A 179 -14.52 24.10 -2.96
C ASP A 179 -13.74 23.36 -4.01
N ALA A 180 -14.22 22.18 -4.41
CA ALA A 180 -13.57 21.37 -5.44
C ALA A 180 -14.52 21.06 -6.59
N ARG A 181 -13.96 21.06 -7.80
CA ARG A 181 -14.67 20.72 -9.04
C ARG A 181 -13.98 19.56 -9.71
N ALA A 182 -14.76 18.59 -10.16
CA ALA A 182 -14.30 17.52 -11.03
C ALA A 182 -15.09 17.61 -12.34
N PHE A 183 -14.40 17.58 -13.48
CA PHE A 183 -15.02 17.76 -14.79
C PHE A 183 -14.20 17.05 -15.87
N ALA A 184 -14.83 16.67 -16.96
CA ALA A 184 -14.12 16.06 -18.09
C ALA A 184 -13.06 17.01 -18.63
N SER A 185 -11.88 16.50 -18.96
CA SER A 185 -10.72 17.30 -19.42
C SER A 185 -10.99 18.10 -20.68
N THR A 186 -11.99 17.71 -21.45
CA THR A 186 -12.46 18.40 -22.68
C THR A 186 -13.56 19.45 -22.41
N ALA A 187 -14.05 19.51 -21.17
CA ALA A 187 -15.12 20.46 -20.80
C ALA A 187 -14.52 21.75 -20.22
N ALA A 188 -15.29 22.84 -20.29
CA ALA A 188 -14.95 24.05 -19.58
C ALA A 188 -15.06 23.85 -18.06
N LEU A 189 -14.30 24.65 -17.30
CA LEU A 189 -14.38 24.64 -15.84
C LEU A 189 -15.81 25.00 -15.40
N PRO A 190 -16.49 24.11 -14.63
CA PRO A 190 -17.84 24.40 -14.13
C PRO A 190 -17.86 25.61 -13.19
N ALA A 191 -18.92 26.41 -13.28
CA ALA A 191 -19.12 27.54 -12.37
C ALA A 191 -19.37 27.06 -10.92
N SER A 192 -20.18 25.98 -10.76
CA SER A 192 -20.48 25.41 -9.46
C SER A 192 -19.47 24.36 -9.02
N ALA A 193 -19.19 24.30 -7.72
CA ALA A 193 -18.38 23.25 -7.15
C ALA A 193 -19.10 21.89 -7.19
N THR A 194 -18.38 20.84 -7.50
CA THR A 194 -18.86 19.44 -7.34
C THR A 194 -18.99 19.10 -5.85
N TRP A 195 -18.05 19.57 -5.05
CA TRP A 195 -18.09 19.52 -3.59
C TRP A 195 -17.83 20.91 -3.04
N ALA A 196 -18.85 21.51 -2.43
CA ALA A 196 -18.75 22.81 -1.80
C ALA A 196 -18.38 22.67 -0.33
N SER A 197 -17.58 23.58 0.16
CA SER A 197 -17.23 23.74 1.58
C SER A 197 -16.75 22.45 2.25
N VAL A 198 -15.89 21.67 1.57
CA VAL A 198 -15.28 20.50 2.18
C VAL A 198 -14.43 20.94 3.37
N ALA A 199 -14.84 20.53 4.56
CA ALA A 199 -14.23 20.99 5.81
C ALA A 199 -12.73 20.63 5.91
N PRO A 200 -11.96 21.36 6.73
CA PRO A 200 -10.58 20.98 7.01
C PRO A 200 -10.45 19.56 7.54
N TYR A 201 -9.41 18.86 7.14
CA TYR A 201 -9.05 17.51 7.61
C TYR A 201 -10.21 16.51 7.47
N SER A 202 -11.00 16.64 6.43
CA SER A 202 -12.16 15.80 6.16
C SER A 202 -12.19 15.29 4.72
N ARG A 203 -13.12 14.39 4.45
CA ARG A 203 -13.38 13.86 3.11
C ARG A 203 -14.82 14.12 2.70
N SER A 204 -15.03 14.34 1.41
CA SER A 204 -16.39 14.41 0.83
C SER A 204 -17.01 13.02 0.68
N SER A 205 -18.29 12.98 0.38
CA SER A 205 -18.91 11.77 -0.18
C SER A 205 -18.41 11.51 -1.60
N PHE A 206 -18.50 10.25 -2.03
CA PHE A 206 -18.30 9.91 -3.43
C PHE A 206 -19.44 10.44 -4.30
N VAL A 207 -19.09 10.95 -5.47
CA VAL A 207 -20.00 11.16 -6.58
C VAL A 207 -19.61 10.25 -7.73
N THR A 208 -20.53 9.93 -8.62
CA THR A 208 -20.23 9.11 -9.79
C THR A 208 -20.19 9.96 -11.05
N ALA A 209 -19.35 9.57 -12.01
CA ALA A 209 -19.24 10.19 -13.32
C ALA A 209 -19.06 9.13 -14.40
N ALA A 210 -19.36 9.47 -15.66
CA ALA A 210 -19.01 8.61 -16.79
C ALA A 210 -17.48 8.48 -16.90
N PRO A 211 -16.96 7.27 -17.23
CA PRO A 211 -15.53 7.09 -17.45
C PRO A 211 -14.97 8.05 -18.50
N SER A 212 -14.03 8.88 -18.08
CA SER A 212 -13.37 9.87 -18.92
C SER A 212 -12.09 10.37 -18.26
N GLN A 213 -11.28 11.13 -18.97
CA GLN A 213 -10.22 11.89 -18.34
C GLN A 213 -10.83 13.03 -17.51
N ILE A 214 -10.62 13.01 -16.21
CA ILE A 214 -11.19 13.97 -15.27
C ILE A 214 -10.11 14.94 -14.78
N MET A 215 -10.41 16.23 -14.89
CA MET A 215 -9.66 17.32 -14.30
C MET A 215 -10.24 17.70 -12.94
N TYR A 216 -9.36 18.09 -12.03
CA TYR A 216 -9.76 18.70 -10.75
C TYR A 216 -9.30 20.15 -10.69
N ASN A 217 -10.13 20.99 -10.08
CA ASN A 217 -9.82 22.36 -9.72
C ASN A 217 -10.23 22.60 -8.26
N VAL A 218 -9.38 23.27 -7.49
CA VAL A 218 -9.61 23.50 -6.06
C VAL A 218 -9.41 24.98 -5.73
N GLN A 219 -10.38 25.54 -5.00
CA GLN A 219 -10.37 26.93 -4.53
C GLN A 219 -10.71 26.97 -3.03
N PRO A 220 -10.41 28.06 -2.33
CA PRO A 220 -11.00 28.29 -1.01
C PRO A 220 -12.51 28.25 -1.05
N ALA A 221 -13.16 27.79 0.03
CA ALA A 221 -14.60 27.78 0.11
C ALA A 221 -15.18 29.20 -0.04
N GLY A 222 -16.24 29.33 -0.85
CA GLY A 222 -16.82 30.62 -1.17
C GLY A 222 -16.11 31.38 -2.30
N GLY A 223 -15.09 30.79 -2.94
CA GLY A 223 -14.41 31.34 -4.10
C GLY A 223 -13.05 31.99 -3.74
N GLY A 224 -12.44 32.62 -4.73
CA GLY A 224 -11.12 33.23 -4.61
C GLY A 224 -10.10 32.66 -5.58
N ALA A 225 -8.83 32.99 -5.36
CA ALA A 225 -7.73 32.48 -6.19
C ALA A 225 -7.64 30.94 -6.12
N VAL A 226 -7.24 30.33 -7.22
CA VAL A 226 -7.03 28.89 -7.30
C VAL A 226 -6.02 28.45 -6.23
N LEU A 227 -6.43 27.55 -5.35
CA LEU A 227 -5.59 27.03 -4.26
C LEU A 227 -4.56 26.04 -4.78
N VAL A 228 -4.97 25.15 -5.68
CA VAL A 228 -4.13 24.16 -6.32
C VAL A 228 -4.33 24.23 -7.81
N PRO A 229 -3.26 24.29 -8.63
CA PRO A 229 -3.37 24.25 -10.07
C PRO A 229 -4.23 23.06 -10.54
N GLN A 230 -4.92 23.25 -11.67
CA GLN A 230 -5.70 22.16 -12.26
C GLN A 230 -4.79 20.94 -12.52
N ALA A 231 -5.29 19.78 -12.16
CA ALA A 231 -4.56 18.53 -12.37
C ALA A 231 -5.48 17.45 -12.94
N LEU A 232 -4.91 16.67 -13.85
CA LEU A 232 -5.53 15.47 -14.39
C LEU A 232 -5.46 14.35 -13.35
N ALA A 233 -6.60 13.73 -13.06
CA ALA A 233 -6.68 12.57 -12.18
C ALA A 233 -6.01 11.34 -12.81
N LEU A 234 -5.81 10.30 -12.00
CA LEU A 234 -5.33 8.99 -12.49
C LEU A 234 -6.22 8.50 -13.64
N ILE A 235 -5.64 8.34 -14.80
CA ILE A 235 -6.38 7.95 -16.01
C ILE A 235 -6.82 6.49 -15.91
N GLY A 236 -5.91 5.60 -15.50
CA GLY A 236 -6.13 4.16 -15.55
C GLY A 236 -5.88 3.55 -16.93
N VAL A 237 -5.85 2.23 -16.98
CA VAL A 237 -5.69 1.48 -18.22
C VAL A 237 -6.74 0.36 -18.23
N PRO A 238 -7.59 0.27 -19.26
CA PRO A 238 -8.52 -0.85 -19.39
C PRO A 238 -7.79 -2.19 -19.44
N PRO A 239 -8.45 -3.29 -19.07
CA PRO A 239 -7.87 -4.61 -19.20
C PRO A 239 -7.59 -4.90 -20.67
N THR A 240 -6.42 -5.43 -20.96
CA THR A 240 -6.07 -5.87 -22.32
C THR A 240 -6.04 -7.38 -22.36
N SER A 241 -6.89 -8.00 -23.19
CA SER A 241 -6.74 -9.39 -23.59
C SER A 241 -5.84 -9.45 -24.81
N SER A 242 -4.70 -10.12 -24.75
CA SER A 242 -3.93 -10.43 -25.94
C SER A 242 -4.56 -11.67 -26.61
N ALA A 243 -5.45 -11.42 -27.56
CA ALA A 243 -5.98 -12.48 -28.40
C ALA A 243 -4.83 -13.09 -29.22
N GLY A 244 -4.41 -14.32 -28.89
CA GLY A 244 -3.71 -15.15 -29.85
C GLY A 244 -2.39 -15.80 -29.47
N THR A 245 -1.69 -15.44 -28.42
CA THR A 245 -0.47 -16.14 -28.00
C THR A 245 -0.22 -15.93 -26.52
N ALA A 246 -0.20 -17.01 -25.74
CA ALA A 246 0.16 -17.09 -24.32
C ALA A 246 -0.27 -15.86 -23.51
N THR A 247 -1.47 -15.89 -23.11
CA THR A 247 -2.28 -14.93 -22.40
C THR A 247 -1.62 -14.44 -21.12
N LEU A 248 -1.01 -13.32 -21.15
CA LEU A 248 -0.88 -12.48 -19.98
C LEU A 248 -2.07 -11.52 -20.02
N ASP A 249 -3.17 -11.92 -19.41
CA ASP A 249 -4.27 -11.01 -19.18
C ASP A 249 -3.81 -9.96 -18.18
N ILE A 250 -3.60 -8.75 -18.68
CA ILE A 250 -3.21 -7.63 -17.84
C ILE A 250 -4.46 -7.09 -17.19
N GLU A 251 -4.51 -7.18 -15.86
CA GLU A 251 -5.59 -6.57 -15.09
C GLU A 251 -5.71 -5.08 -15.36
N ALA A 252 -6.94 -4.57 -15.31
CA ALA A 252 -7.17 -3.14 -15.43
C ALA A 252 -6.41 -2.36 -14.35
N LEU A 253 -5.70 -1.32 -14.73
CA LEU A 253 -5.19 -0.33 -13.79
C LEU A 253 -6.32 0.65 -13.45
N PRO A 254 -6.66 0.83 -12.16
CA PRO A 254 -7.74 1.71 -11.77
C PRO A 254 -7.47 3.16 -12.14
N GLY A 255 -8.51 3.87 -12.53
CA GLY A 255 -8.44 5.28 -12.86
C GLY A 255 -9.75 5.78 -13.45
N THR A 256 -9.81 7.07 -13.76
CA THR A 256 -11.06 7.73 -14.14
C THR A 256 -11.58 7.35 -15.52
N THR A 257 -10.80 6.66 -16.36
CA THR A 257 -11.26 6.16 -17.67
C THR A 257 -11.73 4.69 -17.60
N VAL A 258 -11.63 4.04 -16.44
CA VAL A 258 -11.93 2.62 -16.27
C VAL A 258 -13.13 2.46 -15.33
N ALA A 259 -14.26 2.04 -15.88
CA ALA A 259 -15.49 1.79 -15.12
C ALA A 259 -15.27 0.86 -13.93
N GLY A 260 -15.98 1.10 -12.83
CA GLY A 260 -15.81 0.35 -11.59
C GLY A 260 -14.64 0.83 -10.71
N SER A 261 -13.84 1.79 -11.17
CA SER A 261 -12.79 2.43 -10.39
C SER A 261 -13.37 3.48 -9.43
N ALA A 262 -12.72 3.67 -8.28
CA ALA A 262 -12.94 4.82 -7.41
C ALA A 262 -11.63 5.54 -7.13
N VAL A 263 -11.62 6.86 -7.23
CA VAL A 263 -10.43 7.71 -7.11
C VAL A 263 -10.70 8.85 -6.14
N THR A 264 -9.76 9.08 -5.23
CA THR A 264 -9.76 10.25 -4.34
C THR A 264 -8.65 11.24 -4.75
N ALA A 265 -9.01 12.50 -4.90
CA ALA A 265 -8.07 13.60 -4.95
C ALA A 265 -7.76 14.06 -3.52
N ILE A 266 -6.50 14.01 -3.12
CA ILE A 266 -6.03 14.46 -1.80
C ILE A 266 -5.42 15.84 -1.94
N ILE A 267 -5.93 16.79 -1.19
CA ILE A 267 -5.45 18.17 -1.17
C ILE A 267 -4.56 18.36 0.06
N PHE A 268 -3.29 18.61 -0.17
CA PHE A 268 -2.30 18.80 0.87
C PHE A 268 -1.99 20.27 1.13
N PRO A 269 -1.65 20.63 2.37
CA PRO A 269 -1.16 21.97 2.68
C PRO A 269 0.19 22.24 2.01
N ALA A 270 0.57 23.51 1.93
CA ALA A 270 1.95 23.91 1.64
C ALA A 270 2.89 23.46 2.77
N SER A 271 4.15 23.17 2.44
CA SER A 271 5.18 23.03 3.45
C SER A 271 5.44 24.38 4.13
N VAL A 272 6.03 24.33 5.33
CA VAL A 272 6.40 25.55 6.06
C VAL A 272 7.88 25.88 5.83
N THR A 273 8.23 27.16 5.99
CA THR A 273 9.63 27.63 5.89
C THR A 273 10.53 26.86 6.84
N GLY A 274 11.67 26.42 6.35
CA GLY A 274 12.64 25.62 7.10
C GLY A 274 12.24 24.15 7.30
N SER A 275 11.19 23.68 6.63
CA SER A 275 10.88 22.25 6.52
C SER A 275 11.87 21.55 5.60
N ASN A 276 12.15 20.27 5.86
CA ASN A 276 12.90 19.41 4.93
C ASN A 276 12.13 19.06 3.65
N ALA A 277 10.91 19.58 3.50
CA ALA A 277 10.02 19.38 2.34
C ALA A 277 9.83 20.70 1.56
N ALA A 278 10.87 21.50 1.45
CA ALA A 278 10.83 22.84 0.81
C ALA A 278 10.33 22.85 -0.64
N GLN A 279 10.48 21.72 -1.36
CA GLN A 279 9.95 21.53 -2.71
C GLN A 279 8.42 21.61 -2.79
N PHE A 280 7.72 21.53 -1.67
CA PHE A 280 6.26 21.62 -1.58
C PHE A 280 5.79 22.99 -1.03
N ALA A 281 6.45 24.08 -1.42
CA ALA A 281 6.17 25.43 -0.93
C ALA A 281 4.75 25.95 -1.22
N ALA A 282 4.03 25.35 -2.15
CA ALA A 282 2.62 25.65 -2.44
C ALA A 282 1.71 24.47 -2.03
N PRO A 283 0.41 24.70 -1.76
CA PRO A 283 -0.56 23.60 -1.67
C PRO A 283 -0.51 22.72 -2.91
N GLY A 284 -0.81 21.44 -2.76
CA GLY A 284 -0.73 20.49 -3.85
C GLY A 284 -1.80 19.43 -3.81
N MET A 285 -1.92 18.69 -4.90
CA MET A 285 -2.88 17.62 -5.04
C MET A 285 -2.16 16.35 -5.46
N SER A 286 -2.55 15.23 -4.85
CA SER A 286 -2.17 13.88 -5.27
C SER A 286 -3.42 13.04 -5.43
N PHE A 287 -3.30 11.98 -6.21
CA PHE A 287 -4.42 11.08 -6.44
C PHE A 287 -4.11 9.70 -5.88
N MET A 288 -5.14 9.04 -5.37
CA MET A 288 -5.09 7.64 -4.99
C MET A 288 -6.30 6.92 -5.55
N TRP A 289 -6.14 5.66 -5.89
CA TRP A 289 -7.28 4.82 -6.16
C TRP A 289 -7.76 4.16 -4.86
N ASP A 290 -9.07 4.15 -4.67
CA ASP A 290 -9.74 3.53 -3.53
C ASP A 290 -10.24 2.13 -3.88
N ARG A 291 -10.66 1.93 -5.13
CA ARG A 291 -11.21 0.69 -5.61
C ARG A 291 -10.68 0.36 -6.99
N ARG A 292 -10.28 -0.89 -7.17
CA ARG A 292 -9.98 -1.46 -8.48
C ARG A 292 -11.27 -1.88 -9.17
N PRO A 293 -11.37 -1.78 -10.49
CA PRO A 293 -12.47 -2.39 -11.21
C PRO A 293 -12.49 -3.90 -10.99
N PRO A 294 -13.67 -4.53 -11.08
CA PRO A 294 -13.76 -5.98 -10.95
C PRO A 294 -13.00 -6.66 -12.08
N ARG A 295 -12.45 -7.84 -11.80
CA ARG A 295 -11.90 -8.69 -12.86
C ARG A 295 -12.99 -9.04 -13.86
N PRO A 296 -12.71 -9.05 -15.17
CA PRO A 296 -13.62 -9.63 -16.15
C PRO A 296 -13.92 -11.08 -15.78
N ALA A 297 -15.16 -11.47 -15.92
CA ALA A 297 -15.55 -12.87 -15.70
C ALA A 297 -14.85 -13.75 -16.75
N GLY A 298 -14.16 -14.79 -16.29
CA GLY A 298 -13.51 -15.79 -17.18
C GLY A 298 -12.02 -15.63 -17.38
N VAL A 299 -11.33 -14.81 -16.57
CA VAL A 299 -9.87 -14.68 -16.54
C VAL A 299 -9.32 -15.20 -15.23
#